data_6e46a97c32dbf96379835278d8ef202c
#
_entry.id   6e46a97c32dbf96379835278d8ef202c
#
_cell.length_a   1.000
_cell.length_b   1.000
_cell.length_c   1.000
_cell.angle_alpha   90.00
_cell.angle_beta   90.00
_cell.angle_gamma   90.00
#
_symmetry.space_group_name_H-M   'P 1'
#
loop_
_entity.id
_entity.type
_entity.pdbx_description
1 polymer ?
#
loop_
_entity_poly.entity_id
_entity_poly.type
_entity_poly.pdbx_seq_one_letter_code
_entity_poly.pdbx_strand_id
1 'polypeptide(L)'
;MLAIGRALMLRPKLMALDEPSFGLAPLVVQELYRVLRRINVEQRVSVLIVEQNAAIALDLADHVYLFETGRVVMAGSPDELRADESIRRAYLGY
;
A
#
# COMPACT_ATOMS: atom_id res chain seq x y z
N MET A 1 2.44 -1.25 15.09
CA MET A 1 3.77 -1.92 14.96
C MET A 1 3.85 -3.25 15.67
N LEU A 2 3.27 -3.37 16.86
CA LEU A 2 3.26 -4.65 17.58
C LEU A 2 2.57 -5.76 16.77
N ALA A 3 1.46 -5.46 16.11
CA ALA A 3 0.73 -6.44 15.30
C ALA A 3 1.57 -6.95 14.13
N ILE A 4 2.36 -6.08 13.51
CA ILE A 4 3.27 -6.44 12.42
C ILE A 4 4.39 -7.35 12.96
N GLY A 5 4.97 -7.02 14.12
CA GLY A 5 5.98 -7.85 14.75
C GLY A 5 5.47 -9.25 15.07
N ARG A 6 4.24 -9.35 15.58
CA ARG A 6 3.61 -10.66 15.85
C ARG A 6 3.41 -11.47 14.58
N ALA A 7 2.96 -10.81 13.50
CA ALA A 7 2.77 -11.48 12.21
C ALA A 7 4.10 -12.03 11.68
N LEU A 8 5.19 -11.27 11.83
CA LEU A 8 6.52 -11.70 11.39
C LEU A 8 7.05 -12.90 12.15
N MET A 9 6.67 -13.06 13.44
CA MET A 9 7.08 -14.22 14.21
C MET A 9 6.55 -15.53 13.64
N LEU A 10 5.49 -15.48 12.84
CA LEU A 10 4.95 -16.65 12.13
C LEU A 10 5.70 -16.97 10.85
N ARG A 11 6.68 -16.14 10.46
CA ARG A 11 7.48 -16.26 9.22
C ARG A 11 6.61 -16.41 7.97
N PRO A 12 5.67 -15.49 7.73
CA PRO A 12 4.79 -15.59 6.58
C PRO A 12 5.55 -15.37 5.26
N LYS A 13 5.01 -15.91 4.19
CA LYS A 13 5.45 -15.57 2.83
C LYS A 13 4.68 -14.38 2.28
N LEU A 14 3.47 -14.18 2.78
CA LEU A 14 2.57 -13.08 2.41
C LEU A 14 2.00 -12.46 3.67
N MET A 15 2.02 -11.14 3.75
CA MET A 15 1.38 -10.36 4.80
C MET A 15 0.31 -9.49 4.16
N ALA A 16 -0.93 -9.56 4.66
CA ALA A 16 -2.05 -8.75 4.18
C ALA A 16 -2.47 -7.76 5.26
N LEU A 17 -2.55 -6.48 4.90
CA LEU A 17 -2.88 -5.39 5.82
C LEU A 17 -4.04 -4.56 5.23
N ASP A 18 -5.06 -4.32 6.05
CA ASP A 18 -6.21 -3.52 5.67
C ASP A 18 -6.12 -2.14 6.32
N GLU A 19 -5.97 -1.11 5.48
CA GLU A 19 -5.85 0.29 5.89
C GLU A 19 -4.87 0.49 7.06
N PRO A 20 -3.61 0.06 6.93
CA PRO A 20 -2.69 0.11 8.06
C PRO A 20 -2.36 1.54 8.53
N SER A 21 -2.59 2.54 7.68
CA SER A 21 -2.35 3.95 8.03
C SER A 21 -3.53 4.62 8.72
N PHE A 22 -4.69 3.95 8.79
CA PHE A 22 -5.91 4.55 9.32
C PHE A 22 -5.72 5.04 10.75
N GLY A 23 -6.07 6.30 11.00
CA GLY A 23 -6.02 6.91 12.32
C GLY A 23 -4.62 7.31 12.81
N LEU A 24 -3.57 7.12 11.98
CA LEU A 24 -2.21 7.44 12.35
C LEU A 24 -1.80 8.84 11.88
N ALA A 25 -0.94 9.50 12.66
CA ALA A 25 -0.35 10.77 12.26
C ALA A 25 0.59 10.59 11.06
N PRO A 26 0.77 11.62 10.22
CA PRO A 26 1.59 11.49 9.00
C PRO A 26 3.01 10.97 9.22
N LEU A 27 3.69 11.40 10.28
CA LEU A 27 5.04 10.90 10.58
C LEU A 27 5.04 9.43 10.95
N VAL A 28 4.00 8.98 11.65
CA VAL A 28 3.84 7.57 12.01
C VAL A 28 3.54 6.73 10.76
N VAL A 29 2.76 7.26 9.83
CA VAL A 29 2.48 6.61 8.56
C VAL A 29 3.77 6.38 7.77
N GLN A 30 4.62 7.41 7.68
CA GLN A 30 5.90 7.29 7.00
C GLN A 30 6.78 6.20 7.61
N GLU A 31 6.84 6.15 8.94
CA GLU A 31 7.61 5.14 9.66
C GLU A 31 7.06 3.73 9.43
N LEU A 32 5.74 3.58 9.50
CA LEU A 32 5.07 2.32 9.23
C LEU A 32 5.44 1.77 7.85
N TYR A 33 5.35 2.61 6.83
CA TYR A 33 5.62 2.18 5.47
C TYR A 33 7.10 1.94 5.21
N ARG A 34 7.98 2.65 5.88
CA ARG A 34 9.41 2.36 5.84
C ARG A 34 9.70 0.96 6.37
N VAL A 35 9.07 0.59 7.48
CA VAL A 35 9.20 -0.74 8.07
C VAL A 35 8.66 -1.82 7.14
N LEU A 36 7.49 -1.58 6.54
CA LEU A 36 6.89 -2.54 5.59
C LEU A 36 7.77 -2.75 4.35
N ARG A 37 8.36 -1.69 3.83
CA ARG A 37 9.28 -1.80 2.70
C ARG A 37 10.52 -2.60 3.08
N ARG A 38 11.06 -2.36 4.26
CA ARG A 38 12.22 -3.11 4.77
C ARG A 38 11.90 -4.59 4.91
N ILE A 39 10.74 -4.93 5.46
CA ILE A 39 10.30 -6.32 5.59
C ILE A 39 10.21 -6.98 4.22
N ASN A 40 9.63 -6.30 3.26
CA ASN A 40 9.48 -6.81 1.90
C ASN A 40 10.85 -7.11 1.27
N VAL A 41 11.78 -6.18 1.37
CA VAL A 41 13.10 -6.29 0.74
C VAL A 41 14.01 -7.27 1.48
N GLU A 42 14.14 -7.13 2.80
CA GLU A 42 15.11 -7.89 3.59
C GLU A 42 14.63 -9.29 3.93
N GLN A 43 13.34 -9.45 4.21
CA GLN A 43 12.80 -10.72 4.66
C GLN A 43 12.04 -11.47 3.56
N ARG A 44 11.96 -10.86 2.36
CA ARG A 44 11.29 -11.43 1.20
C ARG A 44 9.83 -11.82 1.47
N VAL A 45 9.17 -11.03 2.29
CA VAL A 45 7.74 -11.17 2.56
C VAL A 45 7.00 -10.33 1.54
N SER A 46 6.08 -10.93 0.79
CA SER A 46 5.17 -10.17 -0.08
C SER A 46 4.15 -9.45 0.79
N VAL A 47 3.88 -8.19 0.49
CA VAL A 47 2.96 -7.37 1.28
C VAL A 47 1.81 -6.92 0.40
N LEU A 48 0.58 -7.29 0.81
CA LEU A 48 -0.65 -6.82 0.18
C LEU A 48 -1.27 -5.78 1.10
N ILE A 49 -1.46 -4.57 0.59
CA ILE A 49 -2.00 -3.46 1.36
C ILE A 49 -3.28 -2.97 0.70
N VAL A 50 -4.35 -2.85 1.50
CA VAL A 50 -5.57 -2.17 1.09
C VAL A 50 -5.52 -0.76 1.67
N GLU A 51 -5.53 0.26 0.82
CA GLU A 51 -5.35 1.65 1.23
C GLU A 51 -6.32 2.55 0.47
N GLN A 52 -7.02 3.43 1.17
CA GLN A 52 -7.91 4.41 0.55
C GLN A 52 -7.15 5.61 0.00
N ASN A 53 -6.02 5.95 0.58
CA ASN A 53 -5.21 7.07 0.12
C ASN A 53 -4.37 6.63 -1.07
N ALA A 54 -4.82 7.01 -2.26
CA ALA A 54 -4.17 6.62 -3.51
C ALA A 54 -2.73 7.12 -3.62
N ALA A 55 -2.44 8.32 -3.14
CA ALA A 55 -1.08 8.88 -3.18
C ALA A 55 -0.11 8.01 -2.39
N ILE A 56 -0.50 7.60 -1.19
CA ILE A 56 0.31 6.71 -0.34
C ILE A 56 0.51 5.36 -1.03
N ALA A 57 -0.58 4.77 -1.54
CA ALA A 57 -0.50 3.46 -2.20
C ALA A 57 0.43 3.49 -3.41
N LEU A 58 0.36 4.54 -4.22
CA LEU A 58 1.21 4.67 -5.40
C LEU A 58 2.69 4.89 -5.06
N ASP A 59 2.97 5.55 -3.93
CA ASP A 59 4.36 5.75 -3.49
C ASP A 59 5.02 4.46 -3.02
N LEU A 60 4.23 3.50 -2.55
CA LEU A 60 4.75 2.29 -1.91
C LEU A 60 4.79 1.08 -2.80
N ALA A 61 3.79 0.93 -3.66
CA ALA A 61 3.53 -0.33 -4.34
C ALA A 61 4.44 -0.55 -5.53
N ASP A 62 4.69 -1.81 -5.82
CA ASP A 62 5.31 -2.24 -7.08
C ASP A 62 4.23 -2.52 -8.12
N HIS A 63 3.03 -2.89 -7.67
CA HIS A 63 1.87 -3.14 -8.52
C HIS A 63 0.60 -2.70 -7.80
N VAL A 64 -0.32 -2.08 -8.52
CA VAL A 64 -1.53 -1.48 -7.94
C VAL A 64 -2.77 -2.00 -8.66
N TYR A 65 -3.79 -2.32 -7.86
CA TYR A 65 -5.14 -2.60 -8.34
C TYR A 65 -6.08 -1.54 -7.80
N LEU A 66 -6.78 -0.84 -8.68
CA LEU A 66 -7.78 0.15 -8.28
C LEU A 66 -9.16 -0.48 -8.29
N PHE A 67 -9.84 -0.44 -7.15
CA PHE A 67 -11.19 -0.96 -6.99
C PHE A 67 -12.22 0.15 -6.90
N GLU A 68 -13.31 -0.01 -7.64
CA GLU A 68 -14.50 0.81 -7.50
C GLU A 68 -15.72 -0.10 -7.48
N THR A 69 -16.55 0.05 -6.46
CA THR A 69 -17.82 -0.69 -6.34
C THR A 69 -17.62 -2.21 -6.51
N GLY A 70 -16.59 -2.75 -5.83
CA GLY A 70 -16.32 -4.19 -5.86
C GLY A 70 -15.67 -4.71 -7.13
N ARG A 71 -15.22 -3.83 -8.02
CA ARG A 71 -14.60 -4.20 -9.30
C ARG A 71 -13.22 -3.60 -9.44
N VAL A 72 -12.30 -4.34 -10.05
CA VAL A 72 -11.03 -3.79 -10.49
C VAL A 72 -11.27 -2.97 -11.76
N VAL A 73 -11.07 -1.66 -11.68
CA VAL A 73 -11.28 -0.77 -12.83
C VAL A 73 -9.98 -0.41 -13.53
N MET A 74 -8.83 -0.57 -12.84
CA MET A 74 -7.52 -0.37 -13.43
C MET A 74 -6.49 -1.16 -12.63
N ALA A 75 -5.45 -1.63 -13.30
CA ALA A 75 -4.34 -2.31 -12.67
C ALA A 75 -3.05 -1.99 -13.44
N GLY A 76 -1.93 -1.94 -12.74
CA GLY A 76 -0.63 -1.69 -13.37
C GLY A 76 0.40 -1.20 -12.38
N SER A 77 1.51 -0.70 -12.91
CA SER A 77 2.55 -0.08 -12.09
C SER A 77 2.08 1.27 -11.57
N PRO A 78 2.68 1.79 -10.48
CA PRO A 78 2.38 3.14 -9.99
C PRO A 78 2.54 4.20 -11.09
N ASP A 79 3.56 4.10 -11.92
CA ASP A 79 3.79 5.06 -12.99
C ASP A 79 2.67 5.05 -14.03
N GLU A 80 2.15 3.88 -14.39
CA GLU A 80 1.02 3.77 -15.30
C GLU A 80 -0.24 4.43 -14.74
N LEU A 81 -0.52 4.25 -13.45
CA LEU A 81 -1.68 4.86 -12.82
C LEU A 81 -1.51 6.37 -12.68
N ARG A 82 -0.32 6.84 -12.33
CA ARG A 82 -0.04 8.28 -12.25
C ARG A 82 -0.14 8.99 -13.58
N ALA A 83 0.15 8.30 -14.68
CA ALA A 83 0.05 8.85 -16.02
C ALA A 83 -1.40 8.97 -16.51
N ASP A 84 -2.32 8.25 -15.88
CA ASP A 84 -3.74 8.29 -16.27
C ASP A 84 -4.41 9.55 -15.74
N GLU A 85 -4.98 10.35 -16.64
CA GLU A 85 -5.59 11.62 -16.29
C GLU A 85 -6.82 11.46 -15.38
N SER A 86 -7.63 10.44 -15.61
CA SER A 86 -8.81 10.20 -14.79
C SER A 86 -8.44 9.79 -13.36
N ILE A 87 -7.36 9.05 -13.18
CA ILE A 87 -6.84 8.69 -11.86
C ILE A 87 -6.36 9.93 -11.13
N ARG A 88 -5.61 10.80 -11.81
CA ARG A 88 -5.12 12.04 -11.19
C ARG A 88 -6.26 12.93 -10.73
N ARG A 89 -7.30 13.08 -11.54
CA ARG A 89 -8.47 13.88 -11.18
C ARG A 89 -9.27 13.29 -10.03
N ALA A 90 -9.52 11.99 -10.08
CA ALA A 90 -10.41 11.35 -9.12
C ALA A 90 -9.76 11.08 -7.77
N TYR A 91 -8.46 10.76 -7.76
CA TYR A 91 -7.81 10.23 -6.56
C TYR A 91 -6.58 11.00 -6.09
N LEU A 92 -5.91 11.73 -6.96
CA LEU A 92 -4.66 12.43 -6.61
C LEU A 92 -4.85 13.94 -6.44
N GLY A 93 -5.99 14.49 -6.82
CA GLY A 93 -6.34 15.88 -6.59
C GLY A 93 -5.74 16.87 -7.59
N TYR A 94 -5.23 16.37 -8.72
CA TYR A 94 -4.70 17.28 -9.76
C TYR A 94 -4.86 16.74 -11.18
#